data_dd4c4522b5d34f280bf204f4160dca6c
#
_entry.id   dd4c4522b5d34f280bf204f4160dca6c
#
_cell.length_a   1.000
_cell.length_b   1.000
_cell.length_c   1.000
_cell.angle_alpha   90.00
_cell.angle_beta   90.00
_cell.angle_gamma   90.00
#
_symmetry.space_group_name_H-M   'P 1'
#
loop_
_entity.id
_entity.type
_entity.pdbx_description
1 polymer ?
#
loop_
_entity_poly.entity_id
_entity_poly.type
_entity_poly.pdbx_seq_one_letter_code
_entity_poly.pdbx_strand_id
1 'polypeptide(L)'
;MSAQEKIWDIPGGIHPAERKELSNRTPIQQAPLPKRLVLPLGQHIGTVAEPCVVVGQRVRKGEKIAEANGVVSVPLHAPTSGTVVFIGEQPYPHASGILAPAIVIDSDGLDEWIELAPHPDYRSLEPGELLTLIREAGISGLGGAGFPTAVKITARPTQKIHTLIINGTECEPYITADDLLMRERAGELVSGIDILVQLIQPDQVLIGIEDNKPEAIAAVRDACSERSYQVRVFPTKYPSGGEKQLIQILTGVEVPSGVLPADIGILCQNVGTCVAIHDAVVHGKPLISRITTLLARR
;
A
#
# COMPACT_ATOMS: atom_id res chain seq x y z
N MET A 1 28.67 -1.62 -21.97
CA MET A 1 27.32 -1.71 -22.60
C MET A 1 26.48 -2.55 -21.65
N SER A 2 25.57 -1.93 -20.88
CA SER A 2 24.65 -2.67 -20.02
C SER A 2 23.76 -3.53 -20.90
N ALA A 3 23.66 -4.82 -20.61
CA ALA A 3 22.69 -5.69 -21.24
C ALA A 3 21.32 -5.03 -21.09
N GLN A 4 20.69 -4.72 -22.21
CA GLN A 4 19.35 -4.15 -22.23
C GLN A 4 18.45 -5.16 -21.54
N GLU A 5 17.97 -4.83 -20.36
CA GLU A 5 17.21 -5.73 -19.49
C GLU A 5 15.93 -6.10 -20.21
N LYS A 6 15.76 -7.38 -20.48
CA LYS A 6 14.64 -7.90 -21.28
C LYS A 6 13.31 -7.62 -20.58
N ILE A 7 12.39 -7.04 -21.32
CA ILE A 7 10.98 -6.88 -20.96
C ILE A 7 10.17 -7.85 -21.84
N TRP A 8 9.20 -8.53 -21.24
CA TRP A 8 8.33 -9.44 -21.97
C TRP A 8 6.96 -8.80 -22.20
N ASP A 9 6.30 -9.13 -23.25
CA ASP A 9 4.92 -8.70 -23.50
C ASP A 9 3.92 -9.70 -22.87
N ILE A 10 2.73 -9.20 -22.58
CA ILE A 10 1.60 -10.00 -22.10
C ILE A 10 0.59 -10.19 -23.23
N PRO A 11 -0.01 -11.38 -23.38
CA PRO A 11 -1.06 -11.61 -24.36
C PRO A 11 -2.30 -10.76 -24.02
N GLY A 12 -2.94 -10.23 -25.06
CA GLY A 12 -4.12 -9.37 -24.88
C GLY A 12 -3.79 -7.99 -24.30
N GLY A 13 -4.71 -7.45 -23.53
CA GLY A 13 -4.63 -6.08 -23.02
C GLY A 13 -5.16 -5.04 -24.02
N ILE A 14 -5.35 -3.82 -23.56
CA ILE A 14 -5.90 -2.69 -24.32
C ILE A 14 -5.12 -1.41 -24.02
N HIS A 15 -5.31 -0.39 -24.84
CA HIS A 15 -4.74 0.96 -24.66
C HIS A 15 -5.88 1.99 -24.52
N PRO A 16 -6.51 2.11 -23.33
CA PRO A 16 -7.54 3.11 -23.11
C PRO A 16 -6.94 4.51 -23.09
N ALA A 17 -7.76 5.54 -23.31
CA ALA A 17 -7.33 6.92 -23.11
C ALA A 17 -6.99 7.14 -21.65
N GLU A 18 -5.74 7.43 -21.33
CA GLU A 18 -5.22 7.45 -19.95
C GLU A 18 -5.77 8.59 -19.11
N ARG A 19 -5.92 9.80 -19.70
CA ARG A 19 -6.46 10.99 -19.03
C ARG A 19 -5.75 11.39 -17.72
N LYS A 20 -4.50 10.96 -17.53
CA LYS A 20 -3.71 11.25 -16.32
C LYS A 20 -3.31 12.71 -16.21
N GLU A 21 -3.26 13.42 -17.32
CA GLU A 21 -3.00 14.87 -17.39
C GLU A 21 -4.05 15.72 -16.63
N LEU A 22 -5.20 15.16 -16.29
CA LEU A 22 -6.24 15.84 -15.53
C LEU A 22 -5.93 15.90 -14.03
N SER A 23 -5.06 15.06 -13.52
CA SER A 23 -4.79 14.91 -12.08
C SER A 23 -3.31 14.93 -11.70
N ASN A 24 -2.36 14.77 -12.66
CA ASN A 24 -0.93 14.62 -12.35
C ASN A 24 -0.12 15.92 -12.34
N ARG A 25 -0.79 17.08 -12.48
CA ARG A 25 -0.12 18.40 -12.54
C ARG A 25 -0.10 19.15 -11.22
N THR A 26 -0.84 18.66 -10.24
CA THR A 26 -0.96 19.28 -8.92
C THR A 26 -0.27 18.37 -7.90
N PRO A 27 0.58 18.89 -7.02
CA PRO A 27 1.19 18.12 -5.94
C PRO A 27 0.13 17.50 -5.02
N ILE A 28 0.53 16.48 -4.27
CA ILE A 28 -0.31 15.86 -3.24
C ILE A 28 -0.73 16.94 -2.23
N GLN A 29 -2.03 17.01 -1.94
CA GLN A 29 -2.59 17.98 -1.01
C GLN A 29 -3.24 17.27 0.18
N GLN A 30 -3.08 17.85 1.36
CA GLN A 30 -3.79 17.39 2.55
C GLN A 30 -5.27 17.76 2.42
N ALA A 31 -6.14 16.76 2.49
CA ALA A 31 -7.58 17.02 2.56
C ALA A 31 -7.95 17.71 3.89
N PRO A 32 -8.93 18.62 3.90
CA PRO A 32 -9.41 19.22 5.13
C PRO A 32 -10.00 18.14 6.05
N LEU A 33 -9.79 18.29 7.36
CA LEU A 33 -10.30 17.36 8.35
C LEU A 33 -11.84 17.43 8.39
N PRO A 34 -12.56 16.33 8.13
CA PRO A 34 -14.02 16.32 8.22
C PRO A 34 -14.47 16.34 9.69
N LYS A 35 -15.66 16.90 9.94
CA LYS A 35 -16.26 16.90 11.28
C LYS A 35 -16.65 15.51 11.77
N ARG A 36 -16.98 14.61 10.84
CA ARG A 36 -17.39 13.23 11.13
C ARG A 36 -16.74 12.26 10.16
N LEU A 37 -16.23 11.16 10.68
CA LEU A 37 -15.65 10.06 9.92
C LEU A 37 -16.41 8.78 10.22
N VAL A 38 -16.74 8.05 9.15
CA VAL A 38 -17.32 6.71 9.22
C VAL A 38 -16.24 5.72 8.79
N LEU A 39 -15.85 4.85 9.67
CA LEU A 39 -14.73 3.92 9.51
C LEU A 39 -15.27 2.49 9.41
N PRO A 40 -15.45 1.95 8.18
CA PRO A 40 -15.84 0.56 8.02
C PRO A 40 -14.83 -0.37 8.68
N LEU A 41 -15.29 -1.40 9.37
CA LEU A 41 -14.43 -2.41 10.01
C LEU A 41 -13.83 -3.39 8.99
N GLY A 42 -14.45 -3.52 7.81
CA GLY A 42 -14.00 -4.38 6.70
C GLY A 42 -13.24 -3.60 5.62
N GLN A 43 -12.11 -2.96 5.95
CA GLN A 43 -11.28 -2.24 4.98
C GLN A 43 -10.23 -3.13 4.27
N HIS A 44 -10.29 -4.44 4.47
CA HIS A 44 -9.34 -5.42 3.96
C HIS A 44 -10.06 -6.74 3.62
N ILE A 45 -9.40 -7.61 2.87
CA ILE A 45 -9.84 -8.98 2.64
C ILE A 45 -9.64 -9.80 3.92
N GLY A 46 -10.58 -10.70 4.19
CA GLY A 46 -10.57 -11.61 5.32
C GLY A 46 -11.63 -11.29 6.35
N THR A 47 -11.36 -11.57 7.61
CA THR A 47 -12.31 -11.37 8.69
C THR A 47 -12.36 -9.90 9.11
N VAL A 48 -13.56 -9.38 9.27
CA VAL A 48 -13.79 -7.99 9.73
C VAL A 48 -13.15 -7.78 11.10
N ALA A 49 -12.50 -6.62 11.31
CA ALA A 49 -11.90 -6.24 12.59
C ALA A 49 -12.97 -6.07 13.69
N GLU A 50 -12.58 -6.29 14.94
CA GLU A 50 -13.49 -6.18 16.09
C GLU A 50 -13.25 -4.86 16.84
N PRO A 51 -14.30 -4.03 17.10
CA PRO A 51 -14.15 -2.81 17.88
C PRO A 51 -13.57 -3.09 19.27
N CYS A 52 -12.55 -2.33 19.67
CA CYS A 52 -11.99 -2.35 21.03
C CYS A 52 -12.27 -1.05 21.80
N VAL A 53 -13.15 -0.19 21.27
CA VAL A 53 -13.60 1.06 21.85
C VAL A 53 -15.11 1.02 22.09
N VAL A 54 -15.63 1.96 22.89
CA VAL A 54 -17.07 2.08 23.19
C VAL A 54 -17.60 3.46 22.82
N VAL A 55 -18.92 3.55 22.59
CA VAL A 55 -19.58 4.83 22.34
C VAL A 55 -19.40 5.77 23.54
N GLY A 56 -19.03 7.02 23.26
CA GLY A 56 -18.68 8.05 24.24
C GLY A 56 -17.18 8.10 24.58
N GLN A 57 -16.38 7.12 24.15
CA GLN A 57 -14.93 7.13 24.38
C GLN A 57 -14.26 8.22 23.53
N ARG A 58 -13.39 9.03 24.17
CA ARG A 58 -12.46 9.91 23.44
C ARG A 58 -11.29 9.07 22.92
N VAL A 59 -10.92 9.29 21.67
CA VAL A 59 -9.76 8.66 21.01
C VAL A 59 -8.81 9.72 20.47
N ARG A 60 -7.54 9.38 20.32
CA ARG A 60 -6.52 10.21 19.69
C ARG A 60 -6.15 9.66 18.32
N LYS A 61 -5.58 10.50 17.47
CA LYS A 61 -5.08 10.11 16.14
C LYS A 61 -4.02 9.02 16.27
N GLY A 62 -4.16 7.94 15.53
CA GLY A 62 -3.28 6.77 15.60
C GLY A 62 -3.64 5.77 16.70
N GLU A 63 -4.61 6.06 17.58
CA GLU A 63 -5.08 5.11 18.60
C GLU A 63 -5.80 3.93 17.95
N LYS A 64 -5.49 2.71 18.39
CA LYS A 64 -6.16 1.51 17.90
C LYS A 64 -7.61 1.50 18.37
N ILE A 65 -8.53 1.35 17.42
CA ILE A 65 -9.99 1.38 17.66
C ILE A 65 -10.67 0.06 17.33
N ALA A 66 -9.97 -0.81 16.60
CA ALA A 66 -10.44 -2.19 16.38
C ALA A 66 -9.24 -3.14 16.29
N GLU A 67 -9.39 -4.32 16.87
CA GLU A 67 -8.40 -5.40 16.82
C GLU A 67 -8.58 -6.26 15.57
N ALA A 68 -7.48 -6.84 15.10
CA ALA A 68 -7.54 -7.85 14.06
C ALA A 68 -8.27 -9.11 14.55
N ASN A 69 -9.17 -9.65 13.74
CA ASN A 69 -9.91 -10.87 14.04
C ASN A 69 -9.38 -12.04 13.19
N GLY A 70 -8.51 -12.84 13.78
CA GLY A 70 -7.88 -13.99 13.14
C GLY A 70 -6.64 -13.66 12.30
N VAL A 71 -6.21 -14.60 11.48
CA VAL A 71 -4.94 -14.53 10.74
C VAL A 71 -5.01 -13.54 9.58
N VAL A 72 -6.10 -13.57 8.81
CA VAL A 72 -6.32 -12.68 7.66
C VAL A 72 -7.24 -11.55 8.10
N SER A 73 -6.68 -10.61 8.84
CA SER A 73 -7.30 -9.40 9.34
C SER A 73 -6.21 -8.40 9.72
N VAL A 74 -6.57 -7.12 9.84
CA VAL A 74 -5.67 -6.07 10.35
C VAL A 74 -6.41 -5.19 11.36
N PRO A 75 -5.72 -4.63 12.38
CA PRO A 75 -6.30 -3.66 13.28
C PRO A 75 -6.62 -2.35 12.54
N LEU A 76 -7.55 -1.58 13.08
CA LEU A 76 -7.87 -0.23 12.60
C LEU A 76 -7.52 0.81 13.65
N HIS A 77 -7.12 1.99 13.17
CA HIS A 77 -6.69 3.11 14.00
C HIS A 77 -7.51 4.36 13.70
N ALA A 78 -7.70 5.19 14.71
CA ALA A 78 -8.39 6.46 14.56
C ALA A 78 -7.60 7.42 13.65
N PRO A 79 -8.21 7.94 12.56
CA PRO A 79 -7.50 8.83 11.64
C PRO A 79 -7.38 10.26 12.15
N THR A 80 -8.05 10.60 13.25
CA THR A 80 -8.00 11.89 13.94
C THR A 80 -8.41 11.72 15.40
N SER A 81 -8.20 12.76 16.23
CA SER A 81 -8.74 12.82 17.58
C SER A 81 -10.22 13.19 17.58
N GLY A 82 -10.97 12.68 18.56
CA GLY A 82 -12.39 12.94 18.68
C GLY A 82 -13.11 11.98 19.62
N THR A 83 -14.42 11.87 19.47
CA THR A 83 -15.27 11.00 20.29
C THR A 83 -15.97 9.96 19.42
N VAL A 84 -15.94 8.71 19.85
CA VAL A 84 -16.73 7.63 19.24
C VAL A 84 -18.21 7.87 19.53
N VAL A 85 -18.99 8.15 18.49
CA VAL A 85 -20.43 8.50 18.64
C VAL A 85 -21.37 7.37 18.25
N PHE A 86 -20.87 6.37 17.51
CA PHE A 86 -21.68 5.24 17.11
C PHE A 86 -20.79 4.04 16.73
N ILE A 87 -21.27 2.84 17.02
CA ILE A 87 -20.70 1.56 16.56
C ILE A 87 -21.87 0.70 16.07
N GLY A 88 -21.84 0.31 14.80
CA GLY A 88 -22.90 -0.45 14.17
C GLY A 88 -22.90 -0.32 12.65
N GLU A 89 -24.00 -0.72 12.03
CA GLU A 89 -24.13 -0.70 10.57
C GLU A 89 -24.25 0.73 10.02
N GLN A 90 -23.43 1.04 9.03
CA GLN A 90 -23.44 2.30 8.28
C GLN A 90 -23.38 2.00 6.77
N PRO A 91 -23.86 2.92 5.93
CA PRO A 91 -23.69 2.79 4.48
C PRO A 91 -22.23 2.58 4.12
N TYR A 92 -21.94 1.48 3.44
CA TYR A 92 -20.60 1.19 2.94
C TYR A 92 -20.35 1.98 1.63
N PRO A 93 -19.17 2.57 1.41
CA PRO A 93 -18.86 3.30 0.19
C PRO A 93 -18.65 2.36 -1.01
N HIS A 94 -19.70 1.66 -1.40
CA HIS A 94 -19.77 0.70 -2.49
C HIS A 94 -21.05 0.91 -3.30
N ALA A 95 -21.00 0.64 -4.61
CA ALA A 95 -22.13 0.85 -5.51
C ALA A 95 -23.42 0.08 -5.13
N SER A 96 -23.30 -1.01 -4.34
CA SER A 96 -24.45 -1.75 -3.83
C SER A 96 -25.29 -1.01 -2.80
N GLY A 97 -24.72 0.02 -2.12
CA GLY A 97 -25.41 0.74 -1.04
C GLY A 97 -25.72 -0.11 0.20
N ILE A 98 -25.07 -1.26 0.35
CA ILE A 98 -25.26 -2.14 1.53
C ILE A 98 -24.75 -1.46 2.80
N LEU A 99 -25.32 -1.86 3.93
CA LEU A 99 -24.82 -1.51 5.25
C LEU A 99 -23.68 -2.45 5.65
N ALA A 100 -22.72 -1.93 6.40
CA ALA A 100 -21.62 -2.71 6.96
C ALA A 100 -21.24 -2.18 8.35
N PRO A 101 -20.68 -3.04 9.23
CA PRO A 101 -20.22 -2.62 10.54
C PRO A 101 -19.14 -1.52 10.43
N ALA A 102 -19.31 -0.45 11.19
CA ALA A 102 -18.43 0.69 11.21
C ALA A 102 -18.32 1.33 12.59
N ILE A 103 -17.25 2.06 12.83
CA ILE A 103 -17.09 3.00 13.95
C ILE A 103 -17.26 4.41 13.39
N VAL A 104 -18.04 5.25 14.09
CA VAL A 104 -18.22 6.67 13.72
C VAL A 104 -17.55 7.53 14.77
N ILE A 105 -16.68 8.43 14.32
CA ILE A 105 -15.97 9.38 15.16
C ILE A 105 -16.37 10.80 14.77
N ASP A 106 -16.81 11.60 15.74
CA ASP A 106 -16.91 13.04 15.60
C ASP A 106 -15.56 13.67 16.01
N SER A 107 -14.92 14.35 15.05
CA SER A 107 -13.64 15.01 15.27
C SER A 107 -13.77 16.17 16.24
N ASP A 108 -12.80 16.32 17.14
CA ASP A 108 -12.66 17.50 18.02
C ASP A 108 -11.95 18.66 17.33
N GLY A 109 -11.43 18.46 16.11
CA GLY A 109 -10.69 19.45 15.33
C GLY A 109 -9.26 19.70 15.79
N LEU A 110 -8.79 19.00 16.83
CA LEU A 110 -7.43 19.15 17.40
C LEU A 110 -6.41 18.28 16.66
N ASP A 111 -6.84 17.20 16.03
CA ASP A 111 -6.00 16.23 15.31
C ASP A 111 -4.82 15.70 16.16
N GLU A 112 -5.06 15.53 17.48
CA GLU A 112 -4.06 15.17 18.48
C GLU A 112 -3.60 13.72 18.34
N TRP A 113 -2.30 13.52 18.12
CA TRP A 113 -1.69 12.19 18.04
C TRP A 113 -1.54 11.51 19.41
N ILE A 114 -1.56 10.17 19.38
CA ILE A 114 -0.94 9.38 20.48
C ILE A 114 0.57 9.65 20.53
N GLU A 115 1.22 9.21 21.59
CA GLU A 115 2.68 9.11 21.60
C GLU A 115 3.11 8.04 20.59
N LEU A 116 3.88 8.45 19.58
CA LEU A 116 4.38 7.55 18.54
C LEU A 116 5.65 6.85 19.03
N ALA A 117 5.86 5.61 18.56
CA ALA A 117 7.06 4.82 18.82
C ALA A 117 7.88 4.65 17.52
N PRO A 118 8.69 5.64 17.11
CA PRO A 118 9.50 5.57 15.90
C PRO A 118 10.70 4.64 16.06
N HIS A 119 11.05 3.92 14.99
CA HIS A 119 12.25 3.07 14.93
C HIS A 119 13.11 3.45 13.72
N PRO A 120 13.79 4.63 13.73
CA PRO A 120 14.64 5.06 12.61
C PRO A 120 15.81 4.11 12.40
N ASP A 121 16.29 3.45 13.47
CA ASP A 121 17.37 2.45 13.44
C ASP A 121 16.83 1.03 13.27
N TYR A 122 15.76 0.86 12.49
CA TYR A 122 15.07 -0.42 12.28
C TYR A 122 15.99 -1.58 11.85
N ARG A 123 17.16 -1.27 11.29
CA ARG A 123 18.15 -2.28 10.90
C ARG A 123 18.67 -3.12 12.06
N SER A 124 18.55 -2.62 13.30
CA SER A 124 18.92 -3.35 14.52
C SER A 124 17.80 -4.25 15.06
N LEU A 125 16.59 -4.13 14.52
CA LEU A 125 15.45 -4.93 14.95
C LEU A 125 15.48 -6.32 14.32
N GLU A 126 15.04 -7.30 15.11
CA GLU A 126 14.86 -8.66 14.61
C GLU A 126 13.68 -8.73 13.61
N PRO A 127 13.73 -9.64 12.62
CA PRO A 127 12.68 -9.78 11.63
C PRO A 127 11.26 -9.95 12.21
N GLY A 128 11.14 -10.66 13.35
CA GLY A 128 9.87 -10.84 14.05
C GLY A 128 9.30 -9.54 14.65
N GLU A 129 10.18 -8.66 15.13
CA GLU A 129 9.79 -7.34 15.65
C GLU A 129 9.30 -6.45 14.51
N LEU A 130 10.04 -6.37 13.39
CA LEU A 130 9.64 -5.63 12.20
C LEU A 130 8.28 -6.11 11.66
N LEU A 131 8.08 -7.43 11.59
CA LEU A 131 6.81 -8.00 11.14
C LEU A 131 5.65 -7.62 12.08
N THR A 132 5.92 -7.58 13.39
CA THR A 132 4.94 -7.16 14.40
C THR A 132 4.57 -5.70 14.23
N LEU A 133 5.54 -4.80 14.02
CA LEU A 133 5.28 -3.38 13.75
C LEU A 133 4.38 -3.19 12.51
N ILE A 134 4.67 -3.90 11.41
CA ILE A 134 3.86 -3.84 10.18
C ILE A 134 2.45 -4.36 10.42
N ARG A 135 2.29 -5.43 11.19
CA ARG A 135 0.98 -6.03 11.52
C ARG A 135 0.17 -5.08 12.39
N GLU A 136 0.76 -4.60 13.48
CA GLU A 136 0.10 -3.73 14.44
C GLU A 136 -0.23 -2.35 13.86
N ALA A 137 0.50 -1.88 12.87
CA ALA A 137 0.17 -0.66 12.13
C ALA A 137 -1.06 -0.79 11.20
N GLY A 138 -1.65 -1.97 11.09
CA GLY A 138 -2.87 -2.19 10.31
C GLY A 138 -2.67 -2.10 8.79
N ILE A 139 -1.48 -2.42 8.28
CA ILE A 139 -1.17 -2.25 6.86
C ILE A 139 -1.84 -3.35 6.03
N SER A 140 -2.82 -2.96 5.23
CA SER A 140 -3.36 -3.74 4.11
C SER A 140 -2.80 -3.23 2.79
N GLY A 141 -2.76 -4.10 1.78
CA GLY A 141 -2.22 -3.74 0.47
C GLY A 141 -2.98 -2.60 -0.19
N LEU A 142 -2.27 -1.56 -0.63
CA LEU A 142 -2.84 -0.36 -1.24
C LEU A 142 -2.99 -0.42 -2.77
N GLY A 143 -2.56 -1.53 -3.39
CA GLY A 143 -2.65 -1.75 -4.84
C GLY A 143 -3.99 -2.32 -5.34
N GLY A 144 -5.06 -2.26 -4.54
CA GLY A 144 -6.43 -2.65 -4.93
C GLY A 144 -7.04 -3.80 -4.13
N ALA A 145 -6.32 -4.92 -3.94
CA ALA A 145 -6.90 -6.12 -3.31
C ALA A 145 -7.13 -6.00 -1.79
N GLY A 146 -6.49 -5.04 -1.10
CA GLY A 146 -6.65 -4.88 0.35
C GLY A 146 -6.21 -6.10 1.17
N PHE A 147 -5.23 -6.88 0.72
CA PHE A 147 -4.78 -8.07 1.44
C PHE A 147 -3.83 -7.67 2.59
N PRO A 148 -3.97 -8.22 3.81
CA PRO A 148 -3.11 -7.92 4.95
C PRO A 148 -1.62 -8.12 4.64
N THR A 149 -0.84 -7.04 4.72
CA THR A 149 0.56 -7.02 4.27
C THR A 149 1.44 -7.95 5.08
N ALA A 150 1.29 -7.99 6.40
CA ALA A 150 2.07 -8.86 7.27
C ALA A 150 1.83 -10.35 6.94
N VAL A 151 0.61 -10.74 6.56
CA VAL A 151 0.29 -12.10 6.12
C VAL A 151 0.95 -12.40 4.77
N LYS A 152 0.95 -11.44 3.85
CA LYS A 152 1.57 -11.60 2.53
C LYS A 152 3.11 -11.75 2.63
N ILE A 153 3.74 -11.03 3.56
CA ILE A 153 5.19 -11.09 3.79
C ILE A 153 5.60 -12.39 4.49
N THR A 154 4.74 -12.94 5.36
CA THR A 154 5.06 -14.18 6.10
C THR A 154 5.11 -15.34 5.13
N ALA A 155 6.32 -15.65 4.64
CA ALA A 155 6.55 -16.79 3.78
C ALA A 155 6.19 -18.09 4.53
N ARG A 156 5.60 -19.04 3.82
CA ARG A 156 5.47 -20.41 4.35
C ARG A 156 6.87 -20.94 4.65
N PRO A 157 7.08 -21.74 5.72
CA PRO A 157 8.41 -22.19 6.15
C PRO A 157 9.25 -22.89 5.07
N THR A 158 8.63 -23.36 4.00
CA THR A 158 9.26 -24.08 2.88
C THR A 158 9.53 -23.22 1.66
N GLN A 159 9.19 -21.94 1.66
CA GLN A 159 9.28 -21.07 0.48
C GLN A 159 10.29 -19.94 0.70
N LYS A 160 11.36 -19.94 -0.13
CA LYS A 160 12.25 -18.78 -0.27
C LYS A 160 11.70 -17.84 -1.33
N ILE A 161 11.48 -16.58 -0.99
CA ILE A 161 11.20 -15.54 -1.95
C ILE A 161 12.53 -15.07 -2.55
N HIS A 162 12.76 -15.36 -3.81
CA HIS A 162 13.98 -14.96 -4.52
C HIS A 162 13.81 -13.61 -5.27
N THR A 163 12.59 -13.22 -5.61
CA THR A 163 12.31 -11.98 -6.32
C THR A 163 11.25 -11.16 -5.60
N LEU A 164 11.61 -9.94 -5.22
CA LEU A 164 10.67 -8.93 -4.74
C LEU A 164 10.35 -7.98 -5.89
N ILE A 165 9.06 -7.88 -6.26
CA ILE A 165 8.57 -6.96 -7.27
C ILE A 165 7.83 -5.81 -6.58
N ILE A 166 8.21 -4.58 -6.91
CA ILE A 166 7.51 -3.37 -6.49
C ILE A 166 6.69 -2.85 -7.66
N ASN A 167 5.39 -2.82 -7.45
CA ASN A 167 4.41 -2.43 -8.45
C ASN A 167 4.14 -0.91 -8.37
N GLY A 168 4.74 -0.16 -9.28
CA GLY A 168 4.50 1.26 -9.54
C GLY A 168 3.80 1.48 -10.89
N THR A 169 3.05 0.50 -11.37
CA THR A 169 2.46 0.50 -12.72
C THR A 169 1.33 1.52 -12.82
N GLU A 170 0.30 1.45 -11.97
CA GLU A 170 -0.89 2.32 -11.98
C GLU A 170 -1.46 2.46 -13.41
N CYS A 171 -1.86 1.33 -14.00
CA CYS A 171 -2.30 1.26 -15.40
C CYS A 171 -3.75 1.72 -15.63
N GLU A 172 -4.52 1.99 -14.59
CA GLU A 172 -5.90 2.45 -14.69
C GLU A 172 -5.95 3.89 -15.20
N PRO A 173 -6.90 4.21 -16.13
CA PRO A 173 -7.12 5.59 -16.54
C PRO A 173 -7.47 6.52 -15.37
N TYR A 174 -7.10 7.78 -15.50
CA TYR A 174 -7.37 8.88 -14.57
C TYR A 174 -6.60 8.84 -13.24
N ILE A 175 -6.25 7.67 -12.71
CA ILE A 175 -5.61 7.53 -11.40
C ILE A 175 -4.13 7.94 -11.49
N THR A 176 -3.66 8.76 -10.51
CA THR A 176 -2.29 9.30 -10.44
C THR A 176 -1.75 9.32 -9.01
N ALA A 177 -2.32 8.51 -8.13
CA ALA A 177 -1.94 8.44 -6.72
C ALA A 177 -0.52 7.87 -6.54
N ASP A 178 -0.21 6.76 -7.24
CA ASP A 178 1.11 6.11 -7.18
C ASP A 178 2.16 6.90 -7.98
N ASP A 179 1.78 7.52 -9.11
CA ASP A 179 2.65 8.40 -9.88
C ASP A 179 3.15 9.57 -9.00
N LEU A 180 2.24 10.32 -8.36
CA LEU A 180 2.61 11.45 -7.50
C LEU A 180 3.35 10.99 -6.24
N LEU A 181 2.96 9.86 -5.65
CA LEU A 181 3.68 9.28 -4.51
C LEU A 181 5.14 8.99 -4.87
N MET A 182 5.39 8.37 -6.02
CA MET A 182 6.75 8.06 -6.47
C MET A 182 7.57 9.32 -6.76
N ARG A 183 6.94 10.40 -7.25
CA ARG A 183 7.60 11.70 -7.48
C ARG A 183 7.98 12.40 -6.18
N GLU A 184 7.07 12.43 -5.21
CA GLU A 184 7.18 13.27 -4.02
C GLU A 184 7.78 12.54 -2.82
N ARG A 185 7.68 11.20 -2.78
CA ARG A 185 8.08 10.35 -1.66
C ARG A 185 9.01 9.19 -2.05
N ALA A 186 9.84 9.38 -3.10
CA ALA A 186 10.73 8.32 -3.60
C ALA A 186 11.72 7.79 -2.53
N GLY A 187 12.25 8.66 -1.67
CA GLY A 187 13.15 8.25 -0.59
C GLY A 187 12.47 7.37 0.45
N GLU A 188 11.24 7.68 0.81
CA GLU A 188 10.43 6.90 1.76
C GLU A 188 9.99 5.56 1.14
N LEU A 189 9.68 5.57 -0.17
CA LEU A 189 9.43 4.35 -0.93
C LEU A 189 10.63 3.40 -0.86
N VAL A 190 11.83 3.90 -1.15
CA VAL A 190 13.07 3.09 -1.10
C VAL A 190 13.35 2.60 0.32
N SER A 191 13.14 3.42 1.33
CA SER A 191 13.25 3.01 2.74
C SER A 191 12.26 1.88 3.09
N GLY A 192 11.02 1.95 2.63
CA GLY A 192 10.05 0.86 2.80
C GLY A 192 10.44 -0.42 2.07
N ILE A 193 11.08 -0.30 0.90
CA ILE A 193 11.66 -1.44 0.18
C ILE A 193 12.84 -2.03 0.98
N ASP A 194 13.73 -1.21 1.55
CA ASP A 194 14.84 -1.67 2.39
C ASP A 194 14.34 -2.51 3.58
N ILE A 195 13.23 -2.09 4.22
CA ILE A 195 12.59 -2.86 5.30
C ILE A 195 12.08 -4.22 4.80
N LEU A 196 11.43 -4.25 3.64
CA LEU A 196 10.99 -5.50 3.03
C LEU A 196 12.17 -6.42 2.68
N VAL A 197 13.26 -5.85 2.15
CA VAL A 197 14.49 -6.59 1.83
C VAL A 197 15.09 -7.21 3.09
N GLN A 198 15.12 -6.49 4.21
CA GLN A 198 15.59 -7.04 5.50
C GLN A 198 14.73 -8.22 5.97
N LEU A 199 13.40 -8.14 5.80
CA LEU A 199 12.48 -9.21 6.20
C LEU A 199 12.52 -10.42 5.31
N ILE A 200 12.61 -10.24 3.99
CA ILE A 200 12.38 -11.27 2.99
C ILE A 200 13.70 -11.86 2.50
N GLN A 201 14.78 -11.05 2.49
CA GLN A 201 16.10 -11.38 1.94
C GLN A 201 16.03 -11.95 0.50
N PRO A 202 15.40 -11.22 -0.44
CA PRO A 202 15.29 -11.66 -1.83
C PRO A 202 16.65 -11.60 -2.53
N ASP A 203 16.83 -12.42 -3.57
CA ASP A 203 18.04 -12.41 -4.39
C ASP A 203 18.06 -11.18 -5.33
N GLN A 204 16.89 -10.65 -5.69
CA GLN A 204 16.73 -9.43 -6.50
C GLN A 204 15.48 -8.63 -6.17
N VAL A 205 15.55 -7.32 -6.46
CA VAL A 205 14.41 -6.39 -6.36
C VAL A 205 14.18 -5.73 -7.73
N LEU A 206 12.96 -5.85 -8.24
CA LEU A 206 12.51 -5.25 -9.48
C LEU A 206 11.42 -4.22 -9.20
N ILE A 207 11.58 -3.00 -9.67
CA ILE A 207 10.59 -1.92 -9.54
C ILE A 207 10.00 -1.67 -10.92
N GLY A 208 8.74 -2.07 -11.12
CA GLY A 208 8.05 -1.95 -12.41
C GLY A 208 7.29 -0.63 -12.51
N ILE A 209 7.57 0.17 -13.55
CA ILE A 209 6.91 1.46 -13.80
C ILE A 209 6.61 1.56 -15.30
N GLU A 210 5.41 2.03 -15.66
CA GLU A 210 5.07 2.31 -17.05
C GLU A 210 5.76 3.56 -17.59
N ASP A 211 6.04 3.59 -18.90
CA ASP A 211 6.77 4.65 -19.60
C ASP A 211 6.05 6.00 -19.63
N ASN A 212 4.77 6.04 -19.29
CA ASN A 212 3.95 7.26 -19.17
C ASN A 212 4.23 8.10 -17.89
N LYS A 213 5.20 7.70 -17.05
CA LYS A 213 5.56 8.35 -15.76
C LYS A 213 7.03 8.80 -15.70
N PRO A 214 7.50 9.65 -16.63
CA PRO A 214 8.93 9.98 -16.74
C PRO A 214 9.50 10.62 -15.47
N GLU A 215 8.75 11.47 -14.77
CA GLU A 215 9.19 12.14 -13.54
C GLU A 215 9.30 11.16 -12.37
N ALA A 216 8.34 10.24 -12.22
CA ALA A 216 8.38 9.17 -11.23
C ALA A 216 9.56 8.22 -11.47
N ILE A 217 9.81 7.84 -12.75
CA ILE A 217 10.95 7.01 -13.14
C ILE A 217 12.26 7.68 -12.74
N ALA A 218 12.41 8.98 -13.01
CA ALA A 218 13.61 9.75 -12.66
C ALA A 218 13.80 9.79 -11.13
N ALA A 219 12.77 10.14 -10.37
CA ALA A 219 12.81 10.23 -8.91
C ALA A 219 13.15 8.88 -8.24
N VAL A 220 12.53 7.80 -8.70
CA VAL A 220 12.78 6.46 -8.14
C VAL A 220 14.20 5.97 -8.51
N ARG A 221 14.68 6.23 -9.72
CA ARG A 221 16.06 5.89 -10.11
C ARG A 221 17.09 6.63 -9.27
N ASP A 222 16.89 7.92 -9.04
CA ASP A 222 17.76 8.74 -8.20
C ASP A 222 17.77 8.21 -6.75
N ALA A 223 16.60 7.96 -6.17
CA ALA A 223 16.48 7.41 -4.81
C ALA A 223 17.10 6.00 -4.67
N CYS A 224 17.14 5.21 -5.76
CA CYS A 224 17.76 3.88 -5.79
C CYS A 224 19.25 3.89 -6.15
N SER A 225 19.87 5.05 -6.40
CA SER A 225 21.24 5.15 -6.96
C SER A 225 22.31 4.39 -6.15
N GLU A 226 22.14 4.25 -4.85
CA GLU A 226 23.04 3.51 -3.96
C GLU A 226 22.55 2.07 -3.65
N ARG A 227 21.56 1.57 -4.38
CA ARG A 227 20.96 0.25 -4.18
C ARG A 227 21.11 -0.62 -5.43
N SER A 228 21.14 -1.93 -5.24
CA SER A 228 21.12 -2.90 -6.35
C SER A 228 19.70 -3.14 -6.92
N TYR A 229 18.76 -2.23 -6.66
CA TYR A 229 17.37 -2.35 -7.13
C TYR A 229 17.30 -1.96 -8.61
N GLN A 230 16.49 -2.71 -9.37
CA GLN A 230 16.39 -2.55 -10.81
C GLN A 230 15.05 -1.88 -11.16
N VAL A 231 15.13 -0.62 -11.61
CA VAL A 231 13.95 0.10 -12.12
C VAL A 231 13.71 -0.30 -13.57
N ARG A 232 12.67 -1.10 -13.78
CA ARG A 232 12.24 -1.65 -15.07
C ARG A 232 11.12 -0.81 -15.66
N VAL A 233 11.39 -0.21 -16.81
CA VAL A 233 10.39 0.61 -17.53
C VAL A 233 9.85 -0.19 -18.70
N PHE A 234 8.54 -0.21 -18.88
CA PHE A 234 7.86 -0.94 -19.94
C PHE A 234 6.69 -0.12 -20.50
N PRO A 235 6.23 -0.44 -21.74
CA PRO A 235 5.15 0.30 -22.39
C PRO A 235 3.84 0.25 -21.61
N THR A 236 3.14 1.38 -21.59
CA THR A 236 1.81 1.50 -20.99
C THR A 236 0.81 0.60 -21.71
N LYS A 237 0.17 -0.30 -20.95
CA LYS A 237 -0.82 -1.26 -21.46
C LYS A 237 -1.73 -1.74 -20.33
N TYR A 238 -3.04 -1.62 -20.46
CA TYR A 238 -3.96 -2.15 -19.46
C TYR A 238 -4.29 -3.63 -19.70
N PRO A 239 -4.22 -4.55 -18.72
CA PRO A 239 -3.94 -4.34 -17.28
C PRO A 239 -2.52 -4.80 -16.87
N SER A 240 -1.46 -4.13 -17.31
CA SER A 240 -0.07 -4.44 -16.93
C SER A 240 0.19 -4.46 -15.41
N GLY A 241 -0.59 -3.66 -14.65
CA GLY A 241 -0.52 -3.57 -13.19
C GLY A 241 -1.12 -4.77 -12.44
N GLY A 242 -1.80 -5.67 -13.13
CA GLY A 242 -2.23 -6.93 -12.53
C GLY A 242 -1.01 -7.75 -12.06
N GLU A 243 -1.07 -8.33 -10.84
CA GLU A 243 0.09 -8.99 -10.22
C GLU A 243 0.73 -10.05 -11.12
N LYS A 244 -0.07 -10.92 -11.73
CA LYS A 244 0.44 -11.99 -12.62
C LYS A 244 0.98 -11.44 -13.94
N GLN A 245 0.33 -10.41 -14.48
CA GLN A 245 0.79 -9.72 -15.70
C GLN A 245 2.13 -9.03 -15.45
N LEU A 246 2.27 -8.30 -14.35
CA LEU A 246 3.51 -7.62 -14.01
C LEU A 246 4.67 -8.61 -13.79
N ILE A 247 4.41 -9.74 -13.13
CA ILE A 247 5.40 -10.80 -12.97
C ILE A 247 5.89 -11.27 -14.35
N GLN A 248 4.97 -11.55 -15.27
CA GLN A 248 5.35 -11.98 -16.63
C GLN A 248 6.13 -10.89 -17.37
N ILE A 249 5.70 -9.63 -17.29
CA ILE A 249 6.39 -8.50 -17.93
C ILE A 249 7.83 -8.37 -17.45
N LEU A 250 8.06 -8.51 -16.15
CA LEU A 250 9.37 -8.23 -15.54
C LEU A 250 10.31 -9.44 -15.53
N THR A 251 9.75 -10.66 -15.49
CA THR A 251 10.55 -11.89 -15.30
C THR A 251 10.44 -12.88 -16.44
N GLY A 252 9.41 -12.78 -17.29
CA GLY A 252 9.08 -13.78 -18.31
C GLY A 252 8.44 -15.05 -17.76
N VAL A 253 8.20 -15.10 -16.43
CA VAL A 253 7.60 -16.27 -15.77
C VAL A 253 6.08 -16.11 -15.75
N GLU A 254 5.37 -17.11 -16.23
CA GLU A 254 3.92 -17.20 -16.10
C GLU A 254 3.55 -17.86 -14.77
N VAL A 255 2.71 -17.18 -13.97
CA VAL A 255 2.15 -17.74 -12.74
C VAL A 255 1.00 -18.68 -13.09
N PRO A 256 1.09 -19.99 -12.83
CA PRO A 256 0.05 -20.94 -13.21
C PRO A 256 -1.31 -20.62 -12.58
N SER A 257 -2.38 -21.11 -13.20
CA SER A 257 -3.73 -20.97 -12.64
C SER A 257 -3.83 -21.68 -11.29
N GLY A 258 -4.44 -21.04 -10.30
CA GLY A 258 -4.58 -21.57 -8.93
C GLY A 258 -3.31 -21.50 -8.07
N VAL A 259 -2.16 -21.09 -8.63
CA VAL A 259 -0.90 -20.94 -7.91
C VAL A 259 -0.73 -19.49 -7.45
N LEU A 260 -0.21 -19.28 -6.25
CA LEU A 260 0.15 -17.95 -5.75
C LEU A 260 1.56 -17.58 -6.21
N PRO A 261 1.86 -16.30 -6.46
CA PRO A 261 3.23 -15.85 -6.78
C PRO A 261 4.28 -16.31 -5.76
N ALA A 262 3.92 -16.33 -4.48
CA ALA A 262 4.81 -16.83 -3.42
C ALA A 262 5.18 -18.31 -3.61
N ASP A 263 4.31 -19.12 -4.20
CA ASP A 263 4.57 -20.54 -4.45
C ASP A 263 5.67 -20.77 -5.51
N ILE A 264 5.95 -19.75 -6.31
CA ILE A 264 7.06 -19.73 -7.28
C ILE A 264 8.19 -18.77 -6.87
N GLY A 265 8.25 -18.42 -5.57
CA GLY A 265 9.32 -17.60 -5.01
C GLY A 265 9.29 -16.11 -5.37
N ILE A 266 8.12 -15.57 -5.76
CA ILE A 266 7.96 -14.16 -6.13
C ILE A 266 6.98 -13.49 -5.17
N LEU A 267 7.34 -12.31 -4.66
CA LEU A 267 6.45 -11.46 -3.88
C LEU A 267 6.26 -10.11 -4.58
N CYS A 268 5.02 -9.67 -4.69
CA CYS A 268 4.68 -8.37 -5.27
C CYS A 268 4.13 -7.43 -4.20
N GLN A 269 4.63 -6.17 -4.15
CA GLN A 269 4.09 -5.13 -3.27
C GLN A 269 3.85 -3.83 -4.06
N ASN A 270 2.78 -3.10 -3.74
CA ASN A 270 2.50 -1.81 -4.33
C ASN A 270 3.37 -0.72 -3.70
N VAL A 271 3.71 0.33 -4.45
CA VAL A 271 4.54 1.46 -3.98
C VAL A 271 3.95 2.16 -2.77
N GLY A 272 2.64 2.39 -2.72
CA GLY A 272 1.97 3.00 -1.56
C GLY A 272 2.06 2.13 -0.31
N THR A 273 2.00 0.80 -0.47
CA THR A 273 2.20 -0.15 0.63
C THR A 273 3.62 -0.06 1.20
N CYS A 274 4.63 0.10 0.33
CA CYS A 274 6.02 0.29 0.78
C CYS A 274 6.18 1.58 1.60
N VAL A 275 5.58 2.68 1.15
CA VAL A 275 5.59 3.94 1.91
C VAL A 275 4.85 3.81 3.24
N ALA A 276 3.73 3.09 3.30
CA ALA A 276 3.03 2.80 4.55
C ALA A 276 3.88 1.97 5.52
N ILE A 277 4.68 1.03 5.02
CA ILE A 277 5.65 0.27 5.82
C ILE A 277 6.73 1.19 6.40
N HIS A 278 7.27 2.11 5.58
CA HIS A 278 8.21 3.13 6.05
C HIS A 278 7.58 3.97 7.17
N ASP A 279 6.39 4.54 6.94
CA ASP A 279 5.69 5.38 7.92
C ASP A 279 5.45 4.63 9.25
N ALA A 280 5.08 3.34 9.18
CA ALA A 280 4.82 2.52 10.35
C ALA A 280 6.10 2.22 11.15
N VAL A 281 7.18 1.84 10.48
CA VAL A 281 8.40 1.42 11.15
C VAL A 281 9.24 2.63 11.55
N VAL A 282 9.54 3.53 10.60
CA VAL A 282 10.46 4.64 10.84
C VAL A 282 9.82 5.74 11.68
N HIS A 283 8.53 6.01 11.48
CA HIS A 283 7.82 7.08 12.18
C HIS A 283 6.84 6.61 13.25
N GLY A 284 6.59 5.31 13.38
CA GLY A 284 5.60 4.75 14.31
C GLY A 284 4.15 5.10 13.95
N LYS A 285 3.86 5.47 12.71
CA LYS A 285 2.54 5.92 12.27
C LYS A 285 1.75 4.74 11.69
N PRO A 286 0.60 4.36 12.28
CA PRO A 286 -0.26 3.34 11.69
C PRO A 286 -0.90 3.81 10.38
N LEU A 287 -1.40 2.86 9.59
CA LEU A 287 -2.10 3.16 8.32
C LEU A 287 -3.47 3.79 8.59
N ILE A 288 -3.54 5.11 8.55
CA ILE A 288 -4.77 5.90 8.77
C ILE A 288 -5.13 6.81 7.61
N SER A 289 -4.34 6.81 6.55
CA SER A 289 -4.56 7.65 5.37
C SER A 289 -4.01 7.00 4.11
N ARG A 290 -4.50 7.43 2.96
CA ARG A 290 -3.97 7.07 1.66
C ARG A 290 -4.08 8.24 0.68
N ILE A 291 -3.23 8.25 -0.33
CA ILE A 291 -3.36 9.16 -1.46
C ILE A 291 -4.51 8.68 -2.35
N THR A 292 -5.37 9.58 -2.75
CA THR A 292 -6.53 9.29 -3.60
C THR A 292 -6.62 10.34 -4.71
N THR A 293 -6.83 9.89 -5.93
CA THR A 293 -7.10 10.79 -7.06
C THR A 293 -8.57 11.23 -7.02
N LEU A 294 -8.79 12.53 -6.91
CA LEU A 294 -10.13 13.13 -6.96
C LEU A 294 -10.35 13.81 -8.30
N LEU A 295 -11.38 13.38 -9.02
CA LEU A 295 -11.79 13.97 -10.29
C LEU A 295 -13.23 14.47 -10.17
N ALA A 296 -13.46 15.73 -10.55
CA ALA A 296 -14.81 16.29 -10.66
C ALA A 296 -15.11 16.60 -12.15
N ARG A 297 -16.30 16.25 -12.61
CA ARG A 297 -16.82 16.81 -13.88
C ARG A 297 -17.23 18.26 -13.60
N ARG A 298 -16.72 19.19 -14.40
CA ARG A 298 -17.25 20.55 -14.48
C ARG A 298 -18.54 20.55 -15.28
#